data_e885a0ebd0cc453477f59e0bb6677fe7
#
_entry.id   e885a0ebd0cc453477f59e0bb6677fe7
#
_cell.length_a   1.000
_cell.length_b   1.000
_cell.length_c   1.000
_cell.angle_alpha   90.00
_cell.angle_beta   90.00
_cell.angle_gamma   90.00
#
_symmetry.space_group_name_H-M   'P 1'
#
loop_
_entity.id
_entity.type
_entity.pdbx_description
1 polymer ?
#
loop_
_entity_poly.entity_id
_entity_poly.type
_entity_poly.pdbx_seq_one_letter_code
_entity_poly.pdbx_strand_id
1 'polypeptide(L)'
;MVQVPYSRLTTLKDVTPDAESTHYVIYWCIAFKRTSYNYALQRAVEWANKLSQPLIILEPLILDYPMSSIRFHKFMMDGMKEVSQAVAKSKAYYYPFIETEPKQFDGLLKELSKKASVVITDDYPTYFVPQMTAKASGEIDTRYELVDSNGLVPIRLSEKEYVRAHDFRRYLHKNLEDFIVETPLEEPLSELIKDYDNSIDQSIEKSWKPYDFENSDIDAFLDELSIDKSVKVSPIKGGYKNAKNRLNEFIEKGYCDYAQYRSDPSKRASSEMSPYFHFGQISTHEVFEKIVQHEGWSPEKINPSLAGRREGWWGGSFNMESFFDELITWRELGYHTCVRRANYNQYSSLPEWAIKTLGEHSSDTREYIYTLEELTYSQTHDEIWNAAQNQLREEGVIQNYLRMLWGKKILEWSPNPQVALSYMITLNDRYSLCLLYTSDAADDPT
;
A
#
# COMPACT_ATOMS: atom_id res chain seq x y z
N MET A 1 21.36 -15.93 7.56
CA MET A 1 20.19 -15.06 7.25
C MET A 1 19.48 -15.66 6.05
N VAL A 2 18.17 -15.80 6.07
CA VAL A 2 17.37 -16.16 4.89
C VAL A 2 17.44 -14.99 3.91
N GLN A 3 17.85 -15.24 2.68
CA GLN A 3 18.03 -14.19 1.67
C GLN A 3 16.68 -13.79 1.07
N VAL A 4 16.55 -12.51 0.71
CA VAL A 4 15.39 -12.03 -0.06
C VAL A 4 15.35 -12.76 -1.42
N PRO A 5 14.21 -13.36 -1.80
CA PRO A 5 14.06 -14.08 -3.05
C PRO A 5 14.39 -13.21 -4.26
N TYR A 6 15.15 -13.76 -5.21
CA TYR A 6 15.57 -13.01 -6.40
C TYR A 6 14.37 -12.54 -7.25
N SER A 7 13.27 -13.29 -7.23
CA SER A 7 12.01 -12.94 -7.90
C SER A 7 11.37 -11.63 -7.42
N ARG A 8 11.81 -11.10 -6.26
CA ARG A 8 11.33 -9.83 -5.69
C ARG A 8 12.26 -8.65 -5.96
N LEU A 9 13.38 -8.88 -6.66
CA LEU A 9 14.40 -7.86 -6.87
C LEU A 9 14.36 -7.34 -8.31
N THR A 10 14.41 -6.02 -8.46
CA THR A 10 14.61 -5.34 -9.74
C THR A 10 15.80 -4.41 -9.60
N THR A 11 16.91 -4.70 -10.27
CA THR A 11 18.11 -3.85 -10.27
C THR A 11 17.98 -2.79 -11.35
N LEU A 12 17.85 -1.53 -10.96
CA LEU A 12 17.79 -0.40 -11.88
C LEU A 12 19.19 0.10 -12.28
N LYS A 13 20.16 -0.02 -11.37
CA LYS A 13 21.56 0.32 -11.65
C LYS A 13 22.47 -0.76 -11.05
N ASP A 14 23.17 -1.47 -11.91
CA ASP A 14 24.03 -2.59 -11.52
C ASP A 14 25.49 -2.14 -11.44
N VAL A 15 25.80 -1.42 -10.36
CA VAL A 15 27.17 -1.01 -10.01
C VAL A 15 27.68 -1.92 -8.91
N THR A 16 28.93 -2.37 -9.00
CA THR A 16 29.56 -3.16 -7.93
C THR A 16 29.81 -2.24 -6.72
N PRO A 17 29.23 -2.53 -5.55
CA PRO A 17 29.46 -1.72 -4.36
C PRO A 17 30.91 -1.81 -3.88
N ASP A 18 31.46 -0.69 -3.43
CA ASP A 18 32.78 -0.64 -2.83
C ASP A 18 32.71 -1.08 -1.35
N ALA A 19 33.30 -2.22 -1.04
CA ALA A 19 33.33 -2.79 0.30
C ALA A 19 34.39 -2.14 1.23
N GLU A 20 35.39 -1.49 0.64
CA GLU A 20 36.50 -0.88 1.41
C GLU A 20 36.22 0.58 1.84
N SER A 21 35.12 1.15 1.33
CA SER A 21 34.75 2.53 1.63
C SER A 21 34.12 2.68 3.03
N THR A 22 34.25 3.89 3.63
CA THR A 22 33.54 4.28 4.84
C THR A 22 32.11 4.75 4.58
N HIS A 23 31.47 4.10 3.63
CA HIS A 23 30.14 4.43 3.16
C HIS A 23 29.06 3.74 4.00
N TYR A 24 27.82 3.91 3.60
CA TYR A 24 26.65 3.31 4.21
C TYR A 24 25.71 2.72 3.16
N VAL A 25 24.75 1.94 3.60
CA VAL A 25 23.61 1.47 2.81
C VAL A 25 22.41 2.34 3.14
N ILE A 26 21.63 2.71 2.13
CA ILE A 26 20.37 3.44 2.29
C ILE A 26 19.20 2.51 2.00
N TYR A 27 18.23 2.44 2.90
CA TYR A 27 16.87 2.02 2.60
C TYR A 27 16.00 3.27 2.46
N TRP A 28 15.62 3.61 1.24
CA TRP A 28 14.68 4.68 0.94
C TRP A 28 13.25 4.12 1.01
N CYS A 29 12.63 4.28 2.18
CA CYS A 29 11.30 3.80 2.50
C CYS A 29 10.24 4.74 1.91
N ILE A 30 9.48 4.26 0.94
CA ILE A 30 8.43 5.04 0.25
C ILE A 30 7.05 4.49 0.60
N ALA A 31 6.87 3.17 0.44
CA ALA A 31 5.58 2.49 0.50
C ALA A 31 5.45 1.49 1.65
N PHE A 32 6.52 0.77 2.02
CA PHE A 32 6.42 -0.27 3.06
C PHE A 32 6.83 0.28 4.43
N LYS A 33 6.01 1.19 4.97
CA LYS A 33 6.26 2.00 6.18
C LYS A 33 6.16 1.17 7.48
N ARG A 34 7.01 0.15 7.58
CA ARG A 34 7.08 -0.79 8.71
C ARG A 34 8.48 -1.37 8.85
N THR A 35 8.84 -1.76 10.07
CA THR A 35 10.12 -2.44 10.35
C THR A 35 10.00 -3.96 10.40
N SER A 36 8.77 -4.51 10.37
CA SER A 36 8.50 -5.95 10.47
C SER A 36 8.01 -6.51 9.14
N TYR A 37 8.35 -7.78 8.84
CA TYR A 37 7.91 -8.49 7.61
C TYR A 37 8.11 -7.65 6.34
N ASN A 38 9.29 -7.03 6.18
CA ASN A 38 9.60 -6.10 5.10
C ASN A 38 10.83 -6.58 4.30
N TYR A 39 10.59 -7.11 3.10
CA TYR A 39 11.67 -7.58 2.22
C TYR A 39 12.64 -6.47 1.79
N ALA A 40 12.17 -5.24 1.61
CA ALA A 40 13.05 -4.14 1.21
C ALA A 40 14.01 -3.77 2.34
N LEU A 41 13.51 -3.69 3.58
CA LEU A 41 14.35 -3.48 4.76
C LEU A 41 15.29 -4.67 5.00
N GLN A 42 14.81 -5.91 4.86
CA GLN A 42 15.64 -7.11 4.95
C GLN A 42 16.77 -7.09 3.92
N ARG A 43 16.50 -6.70 2.67
CA ARG A 43 17.50 -6.56 1.62
C ARG A 43 18.54 -5.49 1.95
N ALA A 44 18.12 -4.39 2.55
CA ALA A 44 19.06 -3.36 3.00
C ALA A 44 19.97 -3.86 4.13
N VAL A 45 19.44 -4.63 5.08
CA VAL A 45 20.22 -5.30 6.14
C VAL A 45 21.20 -6.32 5.55
N GLU A 46 20.78 -7.11 4.55
CA GLU A 46 21.68 -8.06 3.85
C GLU A 46 22.90 -7.33 3.25
N TRP A 47 22.65 -6.20 2.56
CA TRP A 47 23.73 -5.41 1.97
C TRP A 47 24.61 -4.76 3.05
N ALA A 48 24.01 -4.17 4.08
CA ALA A 48 24.76 -3.55 5.20
C ALA A 48 25.70 -4.55 5.88
N ASN A 49 25.20 -5.76 6.16
CA ASN A 49 26.00 -6.82 6.76
C ASN A 49 27.08 -7.35 5.80
N LYS A 50 26.76 -7.56 4.50
CA LYS A 50 27.70 -8.02 3.50
C LYS A 50 28.89 -7.07 3.31
N LEU A 51 28.62 -5.76 3.38
CA LEU A 51 29.62 -4.71 3.21
C LEU A 51 30.25 -4.27 4.55
N SER A 52 29.75 -4.75 5.69
CA SER A 52 30.10 -4.29 7.04
C SER A 52 29.93 -2.77 7.18
N GLN A 53 28.85 -2.23 6.62
CA GLN A 53 28.53 -0.80 6.60
C GLN A 53 27.30 -0.48 7.44
N PRO A 54 27.15 0.77 7.94
CA PRO A 54 25.93 1.22 8.63
C PRO A 54 24.72 1.24 7.70
N LEU A 55 23.52 1.13 8.29
CA LEU A 55 22.24 1.26 7.58
C LEU A 55 21.55 2.57 7.95
N ILE A 56 21.15 3.33 6.93
CA ILE A 56 20.30 4.51 7.04
C ILE A 56 18.92 4.19 6.46
N ILE A 57 17.87 4.45 7.22
CA ILE A 57 16.49 4.34 6.77
C ILE A 57 15.99 5.75 6.50
N LEU A 58 15.94 6.16 5.25
CA LEU A 58 15.41 7.45 4.80
C LEU A 58 13.92 7.31 4.54
N GLU A 59 13.09 8.00 5.30
CA GLU A 59 11.64 8.03 5.06
C GLU A 59 11.18 9.49 4.89
N PRO A 60 10.93 9.92 3.62
CA PRO A 60 10.39 11.24 3.35
C PRO A 60 8.88 11.26 3.42
N LEU A 61 8.32 12.38 3.90
CA LEU A 61 6.93 12.77 3.74
C LEU A 61 6.88 14.10 3.02
N ILE A 62 6.51 14.07 1.74
CA ILE A 62 6.46 15.24 0.87
C ILE A 62 5.09 15.90 0.92
N LEU A 63 5.03 17.20 0.62
CA LEU A 63 3.77 17.96 0.59
C LEU A 63 3.07 17.91 -0.76
N ASP A 64 3.84 17.90 -1.85
CA ASP A 64 3.33 18.07 -3.21
C ASP A 64 3.05 16.72 -3.87
N TYR A 65 2.03 15.99 -3.34
CA TYR A 65 1.47 14.81 -3.99
C TYR A 65 -0.06 14.99 -4.19
N PRO A 66 -0.65 14.32 -5.19
CA PRO A 66 -2.08 14.46 -5.46
C PRO A 66 -2.95 14.17 -4.23
N MET A 67 -3.89 15.07 -3.92
CA MET A 67 -4.81 14.96 -2.77
C MET A 67 -4.12 14.96 -1.40
N SER A 68 -2.91 15.53 -1.29
CA SER A 68 -2.22 15.74 -0.02
C SER A 68 -3.14 16.47 0.98
N SER A 69 -3.31 15.91 2.18
CA SER A 69 -4.20 16.47 3.19
C SER A 69 -3.73 16.17 4.60
N ILE A 70 -4.26 16.91 5.58
CA ILE A 70 -3.95 16.67 6.99
C ILE A 70 -4.30 15.25 7.44
N ARG A 71 -5.34 14.62 6.86
CA ARG A 71 -5.74 13.24 7.12
C ARG A 71 -4.62 12.24 6.83
N PHE A 72 -4.06 12.32 5.62
CA PHE A 72 -3.01 11.41 5.19
C PHE A 72 -1.70 11.66 5.93
N HIS A 73 -1.33 12.94 6.11
CA HIS A 73 -0.15 13.30 6.88
C HIS A 73 -0.23 12.79 8.32
N LYS A 74 -1.35 13.01 9.01
CA LYS A 74 -1.54 12.49 10.37
C LYS A 74 -1.40 10.98 10.43
N PHE A 75 -2.08 10.26 9.52
CA PHE A 75 -2.03 8.80 9.49
C PHE A 75 -0.63 8.27 9.22
N MET A 76 0.11 8.90 8.31
CA MET A 76 1.50 8.53 8.01
C MET A 76 2.44 8.88 9.17
N MET A 77 2.33 10.09 9.75
CA MET A 77 3.20 10.51 10.87
C MET A 77 2.98 9.69 12.14
N ASP A 78 1.76 9.21 12.39
CA ASP A 78 1.51 8.25 13.48
C ASP A 78 2.34 6.97 13.27
N GLY A 79 2.41 6.46 12.03
CA GLY A 79 3.25 5.32 11.67
C GLY A 79 4.74 5.62 11.75
N MET A 80 5.19 6.74 11.20
CA MET A 80 6.59 7.18 11.24
C MET A 80 7.11 7.32 12.67
N LYS A 81 6.27 7.78 13.61
CA LYS A 81 6.60 7.84 15.03
C LYS A 81 6.90 6.45 15.61
N GLU A 82 6.12 5.45 15.25
CA GLU A 82 6.33 4.06 15.68
C GLU A 82 7.59 3.46 15.05
N VAL A 83 7.84 3.74 13.76
CA VAL A 83 9.08 3.35 13.08
C VAL A 83 10.28 3.99 13.77
N SER A 84 10.25 5.29 14.12
CA SER A 84 11.29 5.97 14.88
C SER A 84 11.60 5.26 16.20
N GLN A 85 10.56 4.90 16.97
CA GLN A 85 10.70 4.18 18.23
C GLN A 85 11.26 2.76 18.06
N ALA A 86 10.95 2.08 16.97
CA ALA A 86 11.47 0.75 16.67
C ALA A 86 12.94 0.80 16.24
N VAL A 87 13.28 1.73 15.34
CA VAL A 87 14.65 1.89 14.83
C VAL A 87 15.60 2.39 15.95
N ALA A 88 15.15 3.25 16.85
CA ALA A 88 15.95 3.71 18.01
C ALA A 88 16.43 2.56 18.93
N LYS A 89 15.80 1.38 18.87
CA LYS A 89 16.21 0.17 19.60
C LYS A 89 17.13 -0.74 18.78
N SER A 90 17.42 -0.37 17.55
CA SER A 90 18.29 -1.12 16.63
C SER A 90 19.62 -0.41 16.43
N LYS A 91 20.45 -0.96 15.54
CA LYS A 91 21.73 -0.39 15.14
C LYS A 91 21.64 0.54 13.93
N ALA A 92 20.47 0.66 13.30
CA ALA A 92 20.25 1.52 12.15
C ALA A 92 20.02 2.97 12.56
N TYR A 93 20.20 3.88 11.63
CA TYR A 93 19.82 5.28 11.78
C TYR A 93 18.54 5.57 11.01
N TYR A 94 17.55 6.15 11.68
CA TYR A 94 16.31 6.60 11.05
C TYR A 94 16.41 8.07 10.69
N TYR A 95 16.19 8.36 9.41
CA TYR A 95 16.20 9.72 8.86
C TYR A 95 14.79 10.07 8.35
N PRO A 96 13.85 10.44 9.25
CA PRO A 96 12.54 10.94 8.85
C PRO A 96 12.68 12.37 8.35
N PHE A 97 12.31 12.61 7.11
CA PHE A 97 12.29 13.97 6.56
C PHE A 97 10.87 14.38 6.21
N ILE A 98 10.35 15.44 6.83
CA ILE A 98 9.00 15.95 6.57
C ILE A 98 9.11 17.34 5.97
N GLU A 99 8.58 17.51 4.75
CA GLU A 99 8.56 18.81 4.11
C GLU A 99 7.66 19.77 4.88
N THR A 100 8.14 21.01 5.05
CA THR A 100 7.34 22.17 5.51
C THR A 100 6.99 23.10 4.37
N GLU A 101 7.80 23.06 3.30
CA GLU A 101 7.58 23.76 2.04
C GLU A 101 7.72 22.78 0.87
N PRO A 102 6.98 22.95 -0.24
CA PRO A 102 7.06 22.07 -1.39
C PRO A 102 8.48 21.96 -1.97
N LYS A 103 8.86 20.72 -2.36
CA LYS A 103 10.15 20.40 -2.98
C LYS A 103 11.38 20.54 -2.08
N GLN A 104 11.22 20.63 -0.77
CA GLN A 104 12.37 20.62 0.14
C GLN A 104 13.12 19.28 0.13
N PHE A 105 12.47 18.18 -0.22
CA PHE A 105 13.10 16.87 -0.38
C PHE A 105 14.02 16.80 -1.61
N ASP A 106 13.84 17.68 -2.59
CA ASP A 106 14.65 17.68 -3.81
C ASP A 106 16.15 17.82 -3.47
N GLY A 107 16.93 16.87 -3.97
CA GLY A 107 18.37 16.81 -3.76
C GLY A 107 18.83 16.00 -2.54
N LEU A 108 18.00 15.76 -1.51
CA LEU A 108 18.42 15.02 -0.31
C LEU A 108 18.91 13.60 -0.65
N LEU A 109 18.09 12.83 -1.38
CA LEU A 109 18.47 11.47 -1.78
C LEU A 109 19.75 11.45 -2.63
N LYS A 110 19.88 12.41 -3.56
CA LYS A 110 21.08 12.58 -4.38
C LYS A 110 22.32 12.85 -3.54
N GLU A 111 22.23 13.79 -2.57
CA GLU A 111 23.38 14.11 -1.70
C GLU A 111 23.76 12.92 -0.81
N LEU A 112 22.77 12.24 -0.21
CA LEU A 112 23.03 11.04 0.59
C LEU A 112 23.61 9.92 -0.29
N SER A 113 23.16 9.74 -1.53
CA SER A 113 23.63 8.67 -2.40
C SER A 113 25.10 8.80 -2.81
N LYS A 114 25.71 9.99 -2.75
CA LYS A 114 27.13 10.19 -3.06
C LYS A 114 28.07 9.38 -2.16
N LYS A 115 27.63 9.07 -0.93
CA LYS A 115 28.38 8.24 0.02
C LYS A 115 27.68 6.89 0.30
N ALA A 116 26.66 6.55 -0.45
CA ALA A 116 26.00 5.25 -0.33
C ALA A 116 26.67 4.23 -1.25
N SER A 117 26.96 3.03 -0.72
CA SER A 117 27.40 1.91 -1.55
C SER A 117 26.23 1.26 -2.29
N VAL A 118 25.05 1.25 -1.65
CA VAL A 118 23.81 0.69 -2.22
C VAL A 118 22.63 1.52 -1.77
N VAL A 119 21.70 1.79 -2.67
CA VAL A 119 20.37 2.32 -2.37
C VAL A 119 19.32 1.24 -2.65
N ILE A 120 18.53 0.92 -1.65
CA ILE A 120 17.39 0.01 -1.75
C ILE A 120 16.12 0.84 -1.62
N THR A 121 15.10 0.54 -2.39
CA THR A 121 13.77 1.16 -2.24
C THR A 121 12.64 0.18 -2.56
N ASP A 122 11.41 0.62 -2.34
CA ASP A 122 10.21 -0.17 -2.50
C ASP A 122 9.78 -0.26 -3.98
N ASP A 123 9.53 -1.47 -4.49
CA ASP A 123 8.86 -1.68 -5.78
C ASP A 123 7.35 -1.59 -5.59
N TYR A 124 6.80 -0.38 -5.71
CA TYR A 124 5.37 -0.14 -5.57
C TYR A 124 4.79 0.36 -6.89
N PRO A 125 3.79 -0.34 -7.49
CA PRO A 125 3.47 -0.15 -8.90
C PRO A 125 2.44 0.95 -9.20
N THR A 126 1.99 1.71 -8.19
CA THR A 126 0.87 2.63 -8.35
C THR A 126 1.25 4.09 -8.09
N TYR A 127 0.36 5.00 -8.49
CA TYR A 127 0.49 6.45 -8.31
C TYR A 127 1.78 7.02 -8.93
N PHE A 128 2.41 7.93 -8.23
CA PHE A 128 3.64 8.60 -8.64
C PHE A 128 4.92 7.83 -8.29
N VAL A 129 4.82 6.72 -7.53
CA VAL A 129 6.01 5.98 -7.06
C VAL A 129 6.87 5.44 -8.21
N PRO A 130 6.32 4.82 -9.29
CA PRO A 130 7.13 4.36 -10.40
C PRO A 130 7.90 5.50 -11.10
N GLN A 131 7.27 6.67 -11.27
CA GLN A 131 7.91 7.83 -11.87
C GLN A 131 8.99 8.40 -10.94
N MET A 132 8.74 8.43 -9.63
CA MET A 132 9.69 8.91 -8.63
C MET A 132 10.94 8.02 -8.56
N THR A 133 10.77 6.70 -8.54
CA THR A 133 11.89 5.74 -8.53
C THR A 133 12.67 5.75 -9.84
N ALA A 134 12.00 5.90 -10.98
CA ALA A 134 12.65 6.05 -12.28
C ALA A 134 13.45 7.36 -12.38
N LYS A 135 12.91 8.49 -11.90
CA LYS A 135 13.63 9.77 -11.82
C LYS A 135 14.89 9.63 -10.96
N ALA A 136 14.76 9.03 -9.78
CA ALA A 136 15.89 8.82 -8.88
C ALA A 136 17.00 7.96 -9.50
N SER A 137 16.67 6.99 -10.36
CA SER A 137 17.66 6.19 -11.09
C SER A 137 18.57 7.03 -11.97
N GLY A 138 18.12 8.18 -12.47
CA GLY A 138 18.97 9.14 -13.22
C GLY A 138 19.89 9.98 -12.33
N GLU A 139 19.63 10.05 -11.02
CA GLU A 139 20.35 10.92 -10.07
C GLU A 139 21.30 10.13 -9.14
N ILE A 140 21.07 8.81 -8.99
CA ILE A 140 21.86 7.92 -8.14
C ILE A 140 22.95 7.27 -8.99
N ASP A 141 24.22 7.36 -8.59
CA ASP A 141 25.36 6.80 -9.32
C ASP A 141 25.88 5.47 -8.77
N THR A 142 25.35 5.01 -7.65
CA THR A 142 25.68 3.74 -7.01
C THR A 142 24.68 2.65 -7.37
N ARG A 143 24.88 1.43 -6.83
CA ARG A 143 23.92 0.32 -6.99
C ARG A 143 22.54 0.73 -6.51
N TYR A 144 21.50 0.47 -7.34
CA TYR A 144 20.12 0.85 -7.01
C TYR A 144 19.18 -0.31 -7.28
N GLU A 145 18.49 -0.79 -6.23
CA GLU A 145 17.58 -1.93 -6.28
C GLU A 145 16.17 -1.53 -5.81
N LEU A 146 15.16 -1.97 -6.55
CA LEU A 146 13.76 -1.99 -6.11
C LEU A 146 13.45 -3.36 -5.52
N VAL A 147 12.70 -3.39 -4.43
CA VAL A 147 12.32 -4.64 -3.74
C VAL A 147 10.82 -4.70 -3.53
N ASP A 148 10.22 -5.79 -4.01
CA ASP A 148 8.80 -6.04 -3.88
C ASP A 148 8.44 -6.65 -2.51
N SER A 149 7.63 -5.94 -1.72
CA SER A 149 7.06 -6.41 -0.45
C SER A 149 5.55 -6.17 -0.38
N ASN A 150 4.86 -6.17 -1.55
CA ASN A 150 3.44 -5.85 -1.68
C ASN A 150 2.52 -6.99 -1.21
N GLY A 151 2.76 -8.20 -1.67
CA GLY A 151 1.87 -9.34 -1.47
C GLY A 151 2.63 -10.65 -1.23
N LEU A 152 1.88 -11.76 -1.14
CA LEU A 152 2.46 -13.09 -0.96
C LEU A 152 3.24 -13.51 -2.20
N VAL A 153 2.75 -13.19 -3.41
CA VAL A 153 3.49 -13.47 -4.65
C VAL A 153 4.19 -12.21 -5.19
N PRO A 154 5.31 -12.36 -5.87
CA PRO A 154 5.96 -11.22 -6.53
C PRO A 154 5.05 -10.59 -7.57
N ILE A 155 4.90 -9.24 -7.53
CA ILE A 155 4.01 -8.50 -8.45
C ILE A 155 4.38 -8.65 -9.93
N ARG A 156 5.63 -9.06 -10.23
CA ARG A 156 6.16 -9.28 -11.59
C ARG A 156 6.23 -10.75 -11.97
N LEU A 157 5.67 -11.65 -11.17
CA LEU A 157 5.76 -13.10 -11.38
C LEU A 157 5.20 -13.54 -12.74
N SER A 158 4.12 -12.93 -13.24
CA SER A 158 3.56 -13.23 -14.56
C SER A 158 3.74 -12.08 -15.52
N GLU A 159 4.16 -12.38 -16.74
CA GLU A 159 4.17 -11.43 -17.85
C GLU A 159 2.82 -11.30 -18.56
N LYS A 160 1.92 -12.28 -18.35
CA LYS A 160 0.58 -12.29 -18.93
C LYS A 160 -0.32 -11.35 -18.14
N GLU A 161 -1.10 -10.55 -18.86
CA GLU A 161 -2.17 -9.76 -18.30
C GLU A 161 -3.43 -10.60 -18.04
N TYR A 162 -4.06 -10.40 -16.88
CA TYR A 162 -5.31 -11.06 -16.50
C TYR A 162 -6.41 -10.03 -16.34
N VAL A 163 -7.50 -10.22 -17.09
CA VAL A 163 -8.69 -9.36 -17.05
C VAL A 163 -9.73 -9.89 -16.07
N ARG A 164 -9.73 -11.21 -15.82
CA ARG A 164 -10.72 -11.89 -14.98
C ARG A 164 -10.07 -12.46 -13.74
N ALA A 165 -10.67 -12.23 -12.58
CA ALA A 165 -10.22 -12.79 -11.30
C ALA A 165 -10.14 -14.32 -11.33
N HIS A 166 -11.06 -15.01 -12.00
CA HIS A 166 -11.01 -16.47 -12.15
C HIS A 166 -9.71 -16.97 -12.81
N ASP A 167 -9.26 -16.31 -13.89
CA ASP A 167 -8.05 -16.73 -14.62
C ASP A 167 -6.79 -16.41 -13.80
N PHE A 168 -6.79 -15.27 -13.12
CA PHE A 168 -5.70 -14.89 -12.22
C PHE A 168 -5.63 -15.81 -10.99
N ARG A 169 -6.77 -16.12 -10.35
CA ARG A 169 -6.85 -17.07 -9.23
C ARG A 169 -6.31 -18.44 -9.64
N ARG A 170 -6.66 -18.92 -10.84
CA ARG A 170 -6.13 -20.18 -11.35
C ARG A 170 -4.62 -20.14 -11.55
N TYR A 171 -4.09 -19.00 -11.99
CA TYR A 171 -2.65 -18.79 -12.09
C TYR A 171 -1.99 -18.75 -10.72
N LEU A 172 -2.56 -17.99 -9.77
CA LEU A 172 -2.06 -17.94 -8.38
C LEU A 172 -2.03 -19.32 -7.75
N HIS A 173 -3.13 -20.07 -7.77
CA HIS A 173 -3.22 -21.41 -7.18
C HIS A 173 -2.19 -22.39 -7.72
N LYS A 174 -1.69 -22.19 -8.92
CA LYS A 174 -0.66 -23.04 -9.53
C LYS A 174 0.77 -22.68 -9.12
N ASN A 175 0.97 -21.48 -8.59
CA ASN A 175 2.30 -20.95 -8.30
C ASN A 175 2.46 -20.56 -6.81
N LEU A 176 1.37 -20.50 -6.04
CA LEU A 176 1.35 -19.93 -4.70
C LEU A 176 2.08 -20.78 -3.67
N GLU A 177 2.10 -22.12 -3.83
CA GLU A 177 2.70 -23.03 -2.86
C GLU A 177 4.16 -22.72 -2.55
N ASP A 178 4.93 -22.30 -3.56
CA ASP A 178 6.33 -21.93 -3.37
C ASP A 178 6.49 -20.64 -2.56
N PHE A 179 5.52 -19.73 -2.63
CA PHE A 179 5.60 -18.39 -2.02
C PHE A 179 4.98 -18.30 -0.62
N ILE A 180 4.05 -19.18 -0.27
CA ILE A 180 3.45 -19.19 1.09
C ILE A 180 4.42 -19.68 2.18
N VAL A 181 5.51 -20.34 1.78
CA VAL A 181 6.57 -20.78 2.70
C VAL A 181 7.75 -19.80 2.74
N GLU A 182 7.82 -18.89 1.78
CA GLU A 182 8.84 -17.85 1.71
C GLU A 182 8.30 -16.56 2.38
N THR A 183 8.63 -16.35 3.65
CA THR A 183 8.21 -15.15 4.38
C THR A 183 9.40 -14.23 4.65
N PRO A 184 9.20 -12.89 4.66
CA PRO A 184 10.23 -11.99 5.12
C PRO A 184 10.46 -12.19 6.62
N LEU A 185 11.64 -11.85 7.10
CA LEU A 185 11.94 -11.87 8.52
C LEU A 185 10.94 -11.00 9.31
N GLU A 186 10.48 -11.50 10.44
CA GLU A 186 9.60 -10.74 11.34
C GLU A 186 10.30 -9.45 11.81
N GLU A 187 11.58 -9.54 12.19
CA GLU A 187 12.38 -8.42 12.70
C GLU A 187 13.71 -8.30 11.93
N PRO A 188 13.74 -7.80 10.70
CA PRO A 188 14.97 -7.70 9.90
C PRO A 188 16.09 -6.90 10.60
N LEU A 189 15.74 -5.87 11.38
CA LEU A 189 16.72 -5.02 12.08
C LEU A 189 17.47 -5.75 13.19
N SER A 190 16.94 -6.84 13.73
CA SER A 190 17.65 -7.66 14.74
C SER A 190 18.90 -8.33 14.18
N GLU A 191 18.93 -8.53 12.85
CA GLU A 191 20.05 -9.15 12.15
C GLU A 191 21.18 -8.15 11.81
N LEU A 192 20.98 -6.84 12.01
CA LEU A 192 21.98 -5.83 11.66
C LEU A 192 23.20 -5.91 12.59
N ILE A 193 24.38 -6.04 11.99
CA ILE A 193 25.64 -6.25 12.73
C ILE A 193 26.30 -4.92 13.08
N LYS A 194 26.39 -4.00 12.10
CA LYS A 194 27.13 -2.75 12.24
C LYS A 194 26.25 -1.66 12.84
N ASP A 195 26.75 -1.02 13.89
CA ASP A 195 26.12 0.17 14.45
C ASP A 195 26.31 1.39 13.53
N TYR A 196 25.35 2.32 13.57
CA TYR A 196 25.49 3.61 12.91
C TYR A 196 26.59 4.43 13.59
N ASP A 197 27.46 5.03 12.80
CA ASP A 197 28.70 5.69 13.23
C ASP A 197 28.75 7.20 12.90
N ASN A 198 27.60 7.84 12.75
CA ASN A 198 27.44 9.25 12.35
C ASN A 198 28.13 9.58 11.00
N SER A 199 28.03 8.64 10.05
CA SER A 199 28.65 8.73 8.73
C SER A 199 28.02 9.76 7.79
N ILE A 200 26.83 10.30 8.12
CA ILE A 200 26.20 11.38 7.36
C ILE A 200 26.94 12.70 7.60
N ASP A 201 27.16 13.43 6.52
CA ASP A 201 27.77 14.77 6.60
C ASP A 201 26.84 15.74 7.34
N GLN A 202 27.37 16.45 8.32
CA GLN A 202 26.60 17.43 9.11
C GLN A 202 26.01 18.56 8.24
N SER A 203 26.59 18.86 7.09
CA SER A 203 26.04 19.85 6.15
C SER A 203 24.72 19.38 5.55
N ILE A 204 24.55 18.06 5.33
CA ILE A 204 23.30 17.47 4.84
C ILE A 204 22.23 17.63 5.92
N GLU A 205 22.51 17.24 7.17
CA GLU A 205 21.55 17.36 8.27
C GLU A 205 21.17 18.82 8.60
N LYS A 206 22.06 19.77 8.31
CA LYS A 206 21.72 21.21 8.42
C LYS A 206 20.76 21.67 7.33
N SER A 207 20.94 21.16 6.11
CA SER A 207 20.11 21.54 4.95
C SER A 207 18.76 20.83 4.93
N TRP A 208 18.74 19.57 5.37
CA TRP A 208 17.56 18.70 5.42
C TRP A 208 17.43 18.10 6.82
N LYS A 209 17.03 18.91 7.81
CA LYS A 209 16.95 18.49 9.19
C LYS A 209 15.96 17.34 9.38
N PRO A 210 16.36 16.18 9.95
CA PRO A 210 15.43 15.11 10.30
C PRO A 210 14.37 15.60 11.30
N TYR A 211 13.15 15.08 11.16
CA TYR A 211 12.06 15.40 12.07
C TYR A 211 12.26 14.70 13.42
N ASP A 212 12.16 15.45 14.51
CA ASP A 212 12.34 14.94 15.87
C ASP A 212 11.00 14.50 16.48
N PHE A 213 10.70 13.20 16.37
CA PHE A 213 9.48 12.62 16.93
C PHE A 213 9.44 12.55 18.46
N GLU A 214 10.57 12.68 19.16
CA GLU A 214 10.61 12.63 20.62
C GLU A 214 10.19 13.98 21.23
N ASN A 215 10.64 15.07 20.63
CA ASN A 215 10.46 16.41 21.18
C ASN A 215 9.41 17.24 20.44
N SER A 216 8.76 16.69 19.40
CA SER A 216 7.77 17.41 18.59
C SER A 216 6.35 16.94 18.86
N ASP A 217 5.41 17.88 18.89
CA ASP A 217 3.97 17.62 18.85
C ASP A 217 3.52 17.54 17.40
N ILE A 218 3.06 16.35 16.99
CA ILE A 218 2.61 16.09 15.62
C ILE A 218 1.39 16.94 15.24
N ASP A 219 0.44 17.12 16.17
CA ASP A 219 -0.81 17.83 15.86
C ASP A 219 -0.52 19.34 15.71
N ALA A 220 0.28 19.93 16.60
CA ALA A 220 0.71 21.31 16.47
C ALA A 220 1.53 21.53 15.18
N PHE A 221 2.42 20.59 14.82
CA PHE A 221 3.19 20.68 13.58
C PHE A 221 2.30 20.62 12.34
N LEU A 222 1.31 19.73 12.29
CA LEU A 222 0.38 19.61 11.17
C LEU A 222 -0.50 20.86 11.01
N ASP A 223 -0.83 21.53 12.11
CA ASP A 223 -1.59 22.77 12.07
C ASP A 223 -0.81 23.94 11.42
N GLU A 224 0.51 23.88 11.40
CA GLU A 224 1.38 24.87 10.74
C GLU A 224 1.58 24.58 9.25
N LEU A 225 1.39 23.34 8.79
CA LEU A 225 1.61 22.95 7.40
C LEU A 225 0.61 23.56 6.42
N SER A 226 1.10 23.92 5.23
CA SER A 226 0.26 24.40 4.10
C SER A 226 -0.28 23.25 3.27
N ILE A 227 -1.17 22.44 3.87
CA ILE A 227 -1.84 21.28 3.25
C ILE A 227 -3.36 21.42 3.34
N ASP A 228 -4.11 20.61 2.57
CA ASP A 228 -5.59 20.63 2.62
C ASP A 228 -6.11 20.19 4.00
N LYS A 229 -6.63 21.16 4.76
CA LYS A 229 -7.25 20.95 6.09
C LYS A 229 -8.76 20.79 6.02
N SER A 230 -9.36 20.91 4.84
CA SER A 230 -10.79 20.68 4.65
C SER A 230 -11.18 19.21 4.75
N VAL A 231 -10.21 18.30 4.54
CA VAL A 231 -10.34 16.86 4.77
C VAL A 231 -9.92 16.58 6.22
N LYS A 232 -10.88 16.45 7.11
CA LYS A 232 -10.64 16.25 8.55
C LYS A 232 -9.77 15.02 8.85
N VAL A 233 -9.01 15.08 9.93
CA VAL A 233 -8.30 13.92 10.49
C VAL A 233 -9.29 12.79 10.75
N SER A 234 -8.91 11.56 10.37
CA SER A 234 -9.73 10.36 10.60
C SER A 234 -9.67 9.94 12.08
N PRO A 235 -10.75 9.35 12.63
CA PRO A 235 -10.70 8.69 13.93
C PRO A 235 -9.81 7.43 13.93
N ILE A 236 -9.51 6.89 12.74
CA ILE A 236 -8.61 5.74 12.57
C ILE A 236 -7.17 6.23 12.68
N LYS A 237 -6.46 5.74 13.68
CA LYS A 237 -5.05 6.08 13.92
C LYS A 237 -4.14 5.20 13.09
N GLY A 238 -3.11 5.81 12.48
CA GLY A 238 -2.05 5.09 11.79
C GLY A 238 -1.09 4.37 12.75
N GLY A 239 -0.19 3.59 12.16
CA GLY A 239 0.87 2.89 12.88
C GLY A 239 0.66 1.38 13.01
N TYR A 240 1.79 0.69 13.16
CA TYR A 240 1.85 -0.77 13.23
C TYR A 240 1.10 -1.35 14.45
N LYS A 241 1.17 -0.69 15.61
CA LYS A 241 0.46 -1.14 16.81
C LYS A 241 -1.05 -1.10 16.61
N ASN A 242 -1.56 -0.03 16.00
CA ASN A 242 -2.98 0.09 15.70
C ASN A 242 -3.42 -0.93 14.66
N ALA A 243 -2.59 -1.20 13.65
CA ALA A 243 -2.82 -2.28 12.69
C ALA A 243 -2.90 -3.65 13.36
N LYS A 244 -1.96 -3.99 14.25
CA LYS A 244 -1.98 -5.25 15.01
C LYS A 244 -3.19 -5.36 15.93
N ASN A 245 -3.53 -4.30 16.63
CA ASN A 245 -4.71 -4.28 17.50
C ASN A 245 -5.99 -4.53 16.68
N ARG A 246 -6.10 -3.91 15.50
CA ARG A 246 -7.23 -4.12 14.60
C ARG A 246 -7.30 -5.55 14.08
N LEU A 247 -6.15 -6.12 13.68
CA LEU A 247 -6.05 -7.52 13.24
C LEU A 247 -6.48 -8.48 14.35
N ASN A 248 -5.98 -8.29 15.56
CA ASN A 248 -6.34 -9.13 16.70
C ASN A 248 -7.83 -9.03 17.03
N GLU A 249 -8.40 -7.81 17.04
CA GLU A 249 -9.83 -7.61 17.24
C GLU A 249 -10.65 -8.29 16.14
N PHE A 250 -10.22 -8.22 14.89
CA PHE A 250 -10.87 -8.91 13.79
C PHE A 250 -10.86 -10.43 13.98
N ILE A 251 -9.70 -11.01 14.31
CA ILE A 251 -9.57 -12.44 14.54
C ILE A 251 -10.45 -12.91 15.70
N GLU A 252 -10.51 -12.15 16.79
CA GLU A 252 -11.27 -12.50 17.99
C GLU A 252 -12.79 -12.36 17.84
N LYS A 253 -13.25 -11.33 17.10
CA LYS A 253 -14.66 -10.93 17.11
C LYS A 253 -15.37 -10.97 15.76
N GLY A 254 -14.65 -10.71 14.65
CA GLY A 254 -15.25 -10.57 13.33
C GLY A 254 -15.01 -11.73 12.39
N TYR A 255 -13.90 -12.46 12.59
CA TYR A 255 -13.46 -13.48 11.65
C TYR A 255 -14.42 -14.67 11.55
N CYS A 256 -15.00 -15.12 12.65
CA CYS A 256 -15.96 -16.23 12.65
C CYS A 256 -17.21 -15.99 11.80
N ASP A 257 -17.54 -14.74 11.60
CA ASP A 257 -18.73 -14.27 10.86
C ASP A 257 -18.38 -13.70 9.47
N TYR A 258 -17.09 -13.66 9.12
CA TYR A 258 -16.58 -12.92 7.95
C TYR A 258 -17.25 -13.34 6.65
N ALA A 259 -17.22 -14.61 6.31
CA ALA A 259 -17.73 -15.10 5.03
C ALA A 259 -19.24 -14.83 4.86
N GLN A 260 -19.98 -14.91 5.96
CA GLN A 260 -21.43 -14.70 5.95
C GLN A 260 -21.83 -13.24 5.92
N TYR A 261 -21.12 -12.36 6.67
CA TYR A 261 -21.59 -11.00 6.94
C TYR A 261 -20.64 -9.89 6.43
N ARG A 262 -19.54 -10.21 5.74
CA ARG A 262 -18.61 -9.18 5.24
C ARG A 262 -19.26 -8.16 4.30
N SER A 263 -20.35 -8.51 3.63
CA SER A 263 -21.12 -7.62 2.75
C SER A 263 -22.31 -6.93 3.44
N ASP A 264 -22.61 -7.26 4.71
CA ASP A 264 -23.68 -6.62 5.48
C ASP A 264 -23.14 -5.38 6.20
N PRO A 265 -23.54 -4.15 5.80
CA PRO A 265 -23.04 -2.94 6.43
C PRO A 265 -23.51 -2.74 7.88
N SER A 266 -24.53 -3.48 8.33
CA SER A 266 -25.01 -3.46 9.72
C SER A 266 -24.15 -4.32 10.66
N LYS A 267 -23.24 -5.13 10.11
CA LYS A 267 -22.37 -6.07 10.85
C LYS A 267 -20.91 -5.63 10.79
N ARG A 268 -20.21 -5.74 11.91
CA ARG A 268 -18.77 -5.49 11.99
C ARG A 268 -17.97 -6.77 11.71
N ALA A 269 -18.21 -7.38 10.53
CA ALA A 269 -17.53 -8.62 10.14
C ALA A 269 -16.32 -8.37 9.21
N SER A 270 -16.10 -7.17 8.71
CA SER A 270 -14.93 -6.85 7.88
C SER A 270 -13.68 -6.61 8.70
N SER A 271 -12.51 -6.88 8.10
CA SER A 271 -11.21 -6.72 8.79
C SER A 271 -10.84 -5.26 9.07
N GLU A 272 -11.32 -4.32 8.26
CA GLU A 272 -10.95 -2.88 8.30
C GLU A 272 -9.43 -2.63 8.23
N MET A 273 -8.67 -3.58 7.63
CA MET A 273 -7.21 -3.52 7.54
C MET A 273 -6.70 -2.69 6.36
N SER A 274 -7.58 -2.34 5.42
CA SER A 274 -7.18 -1.72 4.15
C SER A 274 -6.39 -0.41 4.28
N PRO A 275 -6.63 0.50 5.25
CA PRO A 275 -5.77 1.67 5.45
C PRO A 275 -4.33 1.30 5.77
N TYR A 276 -4.14 0.33 6.63
CA TYR A 276 -2.80 -0.12 7.05
C TYR A 276 -2.03 -0.83 5.94
N PHE A 277 -2.74 -1.61 5.10
CA PHE A 277 -2.13 -2.20 3.91
C PHE A 277 -1.75 -1.14 2.88
N HIS A 278 -2.61 -0.13 2.69
CA HIS A 278 -2.35 0.94 1.72
C HIS A 278 -1.09 1.74 2.07
N PHE A 279 -0.95 2.15 3.32
CA PHE A 279 0.22 2.88 3.79
C PHE A 279 1.39 1.97 4.24
N GLY A 280 1.32 0.68 3.94
CA GLY A 280 2.39 -0.27 4.20
C GLY A 280 2.74 -0.48 5.67
N GLN A 281 1.83 -0.14 6.59
CA GLN A 281 2.04 -0.20 8.04
C GLN A 281 1.89 -1.61 8.63
N ILE A 282 1.35 -2.56 7.85
CA ILE A 282 1.33 -3.98 8.16
C ILE A 282 1.61 -4.81 6.91
N SER A 283 2.19 -5.99 7.09
CA SER A 283 2.49 -6.91 5.99
C SER A 283 1.33 -7.86 5.68
N THR A 284 1.11 -8.15 4.40
CA THR A 284 0.21 -9.24 3.97
C THR A 284 0.68 -10.60 4.50
N HIS A 285 2.01 -10.83 4.57
CA HIS A 285 2.58 -12.06 5.12
C HIS A 285 2.24 -12.23 6.60
N GLU A 286 2.37 -11.17 7.41
CA GLU A 286 2.00 -11.21 8.83
C GLU A 286 0.52 -11.54 9.03
N VAL A 287 -0.36 -10.90 8.27
CA VAL A 287 -1.80 -11.16 8.33
C VAL A 287 -2.11 -12.59 7.90
N PHE A 288 -1.49 -13.07 6.83
CA PHE A 288 -1.61 -14.44 6.37
C PHE A 288 -1.19 -15.43 7.47
N GLU A 289 -0.02 -15.28 8.05
CA GLU A 289 0.49 -16.13 9.12
C GLU A 289 -0.44 -16.16 10.35
N LYS A 290 -0.98 -15.00 10.75
CA LYS A 290 -1.91 -14.92 11.89
C LYS A 290 -3.20 -15.69 11.65
N ILE A 291 -3.75 -15.62 10.45
CA ILE A 291 -4.95 -16.39 10.08
C ILE A 291 -4.63 -17.89 9.99
N VAL A 292 -3.52 -18.25 9.37
CA VAL A 292 -3.04 -19.64 9.29
C VAL A 292 -2.86 -20.25 10.69
N GLN A 293 -2.24 -19.52 11.62
CA GLN A 293 -2.07 -19.93 13.00
C GLN A 293 -3.43 -20.11 13.72
N HIS A 294 -4.34 -19.15 13.54
CA HIS A 294 -5.69 -19.20 14.14
C HIS A 294 -6.49 -20.42 13.65
N GLU A 295 -6.40 -20.76 12.37
CA GLU A 295 -7.10 -21.89 11.74
C GLU A 295 -6.41 -23.26 12.00
N GLY A 296 -5.19 -23.29 12.52
CA GLY A 296 -4.38 -24.51 12.55
C GLY A 296 -4.24 -25.12 11.16
N TRP A 297 -4.07 -24.27 10.16
CA TRP A 297 -3.95 -24.66 8.76
C TRP A 297 -2.49 -24.94 8.40
N SER A 298 -2.29 -25.84 7.42
CA SER A 298 -0.97 -26.12 6.84
C SER A 298 -1.08 -26.39 5.34
N PRO A 299 0.01 -26.21 4.55
CA PRO A 299 -0.01 -26.37 3.10
C PRO A 299 -0.47 -27.75 2.60
N GLU A 300 -0.33 -28.81 3.41
CA GLU A 300 -0.77 -30.17 3.05
C GLU A 300 -2.28 -30.27 2.86
N LYS A 301 -3.06 -29.28 3.35
CA LYS A 301 -4.51 -29.21 3.15
C LYS A 301 -4.91 -28.68 1.77
N ILE A 302 -3.97 -28.12 0.99
CA ILE A 302 -4.24 -27.60 -0.36
C ILE A 302 -4.75 -28.72 -1.26
N ASN A 303 -5.78 -28.42 -2.02
CA ASN A 303 -6.31 -29.33 -3.04
C ASN A 303 -6.04 -28.81 -4.46
N PRO A 304 -4.93 -29.22 -5.10
CA PRO A 304 -4.53 -28.73 -6.41
C PRO A 304 -5.57 -28.98 -7.52
N SER A 305 -6.46 -29.98 -7.36
CA SER A 305 -7.49 -30.29 -8.36
C SER A 305 -8.56 -29.21 -8.46
N LEU A 306 -8.66 -28.34 -7.45
CA LEU A 306 -9.63 -27.24 -7.37
C LEU A 306 -9.01 -25.89 -7.77
N ALA A 307 -7.84 -25.88 -8.42
CA ALA A 307 -7.16 -24.66 -8.83
C ALA A 307 -8.06 -23.75 -9.71
N GLY A 308 -8.22 -22.50 -9.28
CA GLY A 308 -9.08 -21.49 -9.91
C GLY A 308 -10.48 -21.41 -9.30
N ARG A 309 -10.90 -22.38 -8.49
CA ARG A 309 -12.14 -22.26 -7.73
C ARG A 309 -12.00 -21.29 -6.58
N ARG A 310 -13.09 -20.63 -6.24
CA ARG A 310 -13.15 -19.68 -5.12
C ARG A 310 -13.14 -20.39 -3.76
N GLU A 311 -13.61 -21.65 -3.72
CA GLU A 311 -13.77 -22.45 -2.52
C GLU A 311 -13.12 -23.84 -2.68
N GLY A 312 -12.59 -24.37 -1.58
CA GLY A 312 -12.08 -25.71 -1.44
C GLY A 312 -10.63 -25.90 -1.89
N TRP A 313 -9.97 -24.90 -2.50
CA TRP A 313 -8.57 -25.06 -2.89
C TRP A 313 -7.63 -25.00 -1.68
N TRP A 314 -7.86 -24.07 -0.76
CA TRP A 314 -7.08 -23.96 0.47
C TRP A 314 -7.32 -25.13 1.45
N GLY A 315 -8.50 -25.77 1.40
CA GLY A 315 -8.89 -26.81 2.34
C GLY A 315 -9.01 -26.30 3.79
N GLY A 316 -9.25 -25.00 3.95
CA GLY A 316 -9.49 -24.31 5.21
C GLY A 316 -10.98 -24.14 5.50
N SER A 317 -11.31 -23.34 6.53
CA SER A 317 -12.69 -22.95 6.80
C SER A 317 -13.24 -22.03 5.69
N PHE A 318 -14.56 -21.90 5.59
CA PHE A 318 -15.22 -20.99 4.65
C PHE A 318 -14.80 -19.53 4.89
N ASN A 319 -14.56 -19.16 6.15
CA ASN A 319 -14.06 -17.83 6.50
C ASN A 319 -12.63 -17.59 5.99
N MET A 320 -11.74 -18.58 6.14
CA MET A 320 -10.38 -18.52 5.62
C MET A 320 -10.36 -18.38 4.10
N GLU A 321 -11.10 -19.21 3.38
CA GLU A 321 -11.16 -19.21 1.92
C GLU A 321 -11.71 -17.89 1.40
N SER A 322 -12.78 -17.37 2.01
CA SER A 322 -13.37 -16.08 1.67
C SER A 322 -12.42 -14.91 1.97
N PHE A 323 -11.69 -14.95 3.09
CA PHE A 323 -10.76 -13.89 3.47
C PHE A 323 -9.52 -13.90 2.57
N PHE A 324 -8.97 -15.06 2.26
CA PHE A 324 -7.81 -15.17 1.39
C PHE A 324 -8.12 -14.84 -0.07
N ASP A 325 -9.36 -15.07 -0.53
CA ASP A 325 -9.77 -14.59 -1.84
C ASP A 325 -9.65 -13.07 -1.95
N GLU A 326 -10.06 -12.31 -0.92
CA GLU A 326 -9.94 -10.85 -0.90
C GLU A 326 -8.48 -10.39 -0.66
N LEU A 327 -7.81 -10.98 0.34
CA LEU A 327 -6.46 -10.57 0.74
C LEU A 327 -5.41 -10.87 -0.32
N ILE A 328 -5.55 -12.01 -1.02
CA ILE A 328 -4.56 -12.52 -1.96
C ILE A 328 -5.07 -12.32 -3.39
N THR A 329 -6.16 -12.99 -3.80
CA THR A 329 -6.58 -12.97 -5.21
C THR A 329 -6.90 -11.57 -5.69
N TRP A 330 -7.82 -10.87 -5.05
CA TRP A 330 -8.26 -9.55 -5.52
C TRP A 330 -7.21 -8.47 -5.32
N ARG A 331 -6.56 -8.43 -4.17
CA ARG A 331 -5.52 -7.44 -3.88
C ARG A 331 -4.32 -7.59 -4.84
N GLU A 332 -3.86 -8.80 -5.07
CA GLU A 332 -2.69 -9.04 -5.94
C GLU A 332 -3.02 -8.90 -7.42
N LEU A 333 -4.27 -9.20 -7.84
CA LEU A 333 -4.76 -8.85 -9.17
C LEU A 333 -4.69 -7.34 -9.43
N GLY A 334 -5.08 -6.53 -8.43
CA GLY A 334 -4.98 -5.08 -8.51
C GLY A 334 -3.55 -4.60 -8.74
N TYR A 335 -2.58 -5.08 -7.96
CA TYR A 335 -1.17 -4.75 -8.17
C TYR A 335 -0.64 -5.25 -9.51
N HIS A 336 -1.01 -6.48 -9.87
CA HIS A 336 -0.62 -7.04 -11.17
C HIS A 336 -1.15 -6.20 -12.34
N THR A 337 -2.40 -5.73 -12.28
CA THR A 337 -2.98 -4.82 -13.27
C THR A 337 -2.18 -3.52 -13.37
N CYS A 338 -1.82 -2.91 -12.24
CA CYS A 338 -1.04 -1.68 -12.22
C CYS A 338 0.38 -1.86 -12.80
N VAL A 339 1.01 -3.03 -12.59
CA VAL A 339 2.31 -3.37 -13.21
C VAL A 339 2.20 -3.51 -14.72
N ARG A 340 1.09 -4.06 -15.23
CA ARG A 340 0.94 -4.43 -16.66
C ARG A 340 0.28 -3.35 -17.50
N ARG A 341 -0.48 -2.44 -16.89
CA ARG A 341 -1.22 -1.39 -17.59
C ARG A 341 -0.79 0.00 -17.13
N ALA A 342 -0.07 0.73 -17.97
CA ALA A 342 0.30 2.11 -17.68
C ALA A 342 -0.93 3.06 -17.58
N ASN A 343 -2.06 2.66 -18.18
CA ASN A 343 -3.32 3.42 -18.19
C ASN A 343 -4.37 2.86 -17.22
N TYR A 344 -3.96 2.10 -16.19
CA TYR A 344 -4.88 1.39 -15.27
C TYR A 344 -5.96 2.29 -14.64
N ASN A 345 -5.72 3.59 -14.50
CA ASN A 345 -6.62 4.58 -13.93
C ASN A 345 -7.38 5.41 -15.01
N GLN A 346 -7.36 4.99 -16.28
CA GLN A 346 -8.02 5.68 -17.38
C GLN A 346 -9.22 4.89 -17.90
N TYR A 347 -10.18 5.59 -18.47
CA TYR A 347 -11.35 4.97 -19.13
C TYR A 347 -10.95 3.93 -20.20
N SER A 348 -9.84 4.17 -20.90
CA SER A 348 -9.29 3.25 -21.91
C SER A 348 -8.76 1.93 -21.35
N SER A 349 -8.63 1.79 -20.03
CA SER A 349 -8.23 0.53 -19.39
C SER A 349 -9.39 -0.47 -19.25
N LEU A 350 -10.62 -0.01 -19.39
CA LEU A 350 -11.79 -0.90 -19.33
C LEU A 350 -11.76 -1.94 -20.45
N PRO A 351 -12.30 -3.15 -20.22
CA PRO A 351 -12.47 -4.14 -21.27
C PRO A 351 -13.33 -3.60 -22.44
N GLU A 352 -13.03 -4.02 -23.66
CA GLU A 352 -13.74 -3.55 -24.87
C GLU A 352 -15.26 -3.73 -24.79
N TRP A 353 -15.72 -4.85 -24.22
CA TRP A 353 -17.15 -5.09 -24.04
C TRP A 353 -17.79 -4.04 -23.10
N ALA A 354 -17.09 -3.63 -22.05
CA ALA A 354 -17.60 -2.61 -21.13
C ALA A 354 -17.63 -1.23 -21.79
N ILE A 355 -16.57 -0.86 -22.52
CA ILE A 355 -16.53 0.40 -23.30
C ILE A 355 -17.68 0.42 -24.32
N LYS A 356 -17.91 -0.69 -25.02
CA LYS A 356 -18.99 -0.81 -25.98
C LYS A 356 -20.36 -0.62 -25.31
N THR A 357 -20.64 -1.35 -24.24
CA THR A 357 -21.91 -1.26 -23.50
C THR A 357 -22.13 0.16 -22.97
N LEU A 358 -21.12 0.77 -22.34
CA LEU A 358 -21.21 2.15 -21.86
C LEU A 358 -21.42 3.16 -22.98
N GLY A 359 -20.86 2.90 -24.17
CA GLY A 359 -21.06 3.71 -25.37
C GLY A 359 -22.48 3.59 -25.93
N GLU A 360 -23.03 2.38 -26.01
CA GLU A 360 -24.40 2.12 -26.46
C GLU A 360 -25.45 2.79 -25.57
N HIS A 361 -25.18 2.89 -24.24
CA HIS A 361 -26.05 3.51 -23.24
C HIS A 361 -25.69 4.97 -22.92
N SER A 362 -24.82 5.59 -23.69
CA SER A 362 -24.35 6.97 -23.41
C SER A 362 -25.44 8.04 -23.56
N SER A 363 -26.44 7.76 -24.41
CA SER A 363 -27.59 8.64 -24.70
C SER A 363 -28.84 8.34 -23.86
N ASP A 364 -28.78 7.35 -22.94
CA ASP A 364 -29.92 7.01 -22.11
C ASP A 364 -30.29 8.19 -21.19
N THR A 365 -31.60 8.44 -21.06
CA THR A 365 -32.10 9.51 -20.19
C THR A 365 -31.81 9.16 -18.73
N ARG A 366 -31.18 10.08 -18.01
CA ARG A 366 -30.91 9.95 -16.59
C ARG A 366 -31.92 10.76 -15.80
N GLU A 367 -32.54 10.14 -14.83
CA GLU A 367 -33.56 10.79 -13.98
C GLU A 367 -32.91 11.87 -13.09
N TYR A 368 -31.71 11.60 -12.61
CA TYR A 368 -30.93 12.53 -11.78
C TYR A 368 -29.53 12.68 -12.34
N ILE A 369 -29.01 13.89 -12.32
CA ILE A 369 -27.61 14.21 -12.63
C ILE A 369 -27.11 15.13 -11.52
N TYR A 370 -25.98 14.75 -10.89
CA TYR A 370 -25.34 15.54 -9.84
C TYR A 370 -23.97 16.04 -10.27
N THR A 371 -23.61 17.21 -9.79
CA THR A 371 -22.26 17.77 -9.89
C THR A 371 -21.32 17.10 -8.89
N LEU A 372 -20.01 17.23 -9.11
CA LEU A 372 -19.01 16.78 -8.14
C LEU A 372 -19.22 17.40 -6.75
N GLU A 373 -19.63 18.67 -6.70
CA GLU A 373 -19.89 19.40 -5.46
C GLU A 373 -21.07 18.80 -4.68
N GLU A 374 -22.20 18.55 -5.34
CA GLU A 374 -23.37 17.91 -4.72
C GLU A 374 -23.06 16.51 -4.21
N LEU A 375 -22.30 15.71 -5.01
CA LEU A 375 -21.82 14.40 -4.57
C LEU A 375 -20.86 14.53 -3.38
N THR A 376 -19.93 15.47 -3.41
CA THR A 376 -18.97 15.72 -2.33
C THR A 376 -19.69 15.99 -1.01
N TYR A 377 -20.73 16.82 -1.04
CA TYR A 377 -21.44 17.24 0.16
C TYR A 377 -22.67 16.42 0.48
N SER A 378 -22.83 15.24 -0.15
CA SER A 378 -23.92 14.28 0.14
C SER A 378 -25.31 14.90 -0.07
N GLN A 379 -25.48 15.66 -1.16
CA GLN A 379 -26.71 16.39 -1.51
C GLN A 379 -27.52 15.66 -2.60
N THR A 380 -27.58 14.34 -2.53
CA THR A 380 -28.40 13.54 -3.46
C THR A 380 -29.76 13.21 -2.84
N HIS A 381 -30.67 12.66 -3.66
CA HIS A 381 -31.99 12.15 -3.18
C HIS A 381 -31.88 10.83 -2.42
N ASP A 382 -30.73 10.11 -2.49
CA ASP A 382 -30.53 8.79 -1.89
C ASP A 382 -29.87 8.95 -0.50
N GLU A 383 -30.65 8.75 0.55
CA GLU A 383 -30.20 8.90 1.93
C GLU A 383 -29.12 7.90 2.33
N ILE A 384 -29.16 6.66 1.77
CA ILE A 384 -28.15 5.62 2.05
C ILE A 384 -26.82 5.99 1.39
N TRP A 385 -26.87 6.44 0.15
CA TRP A 385 -25.68 6.93 -0.55
C TRP A 385 -25.07 8.14 0.17
N ASN A 386 -25.91 9.08 0.58
CA ASN A 386 -25.48 10.27 1.34
C ASN A 386 -24.83 9.88 2.67
N ALA A 387 -25.36 8.89 3.37
CA ALA A 387 -24.76 8.37 4.61
C ALA A 387 -23.39 7.72 4.35
N ALA A 388 -23.26 6.92 3.28
CA ALA A 388 -22.00 6.30 2.89
C ALA A 388 -20.94 7.34 2.49
N GLN A 389 -21.32 8.38 1.73
CA GLN A 389 -20.42 9.47 1.36
C GLN A 389 -20.00 10.30 2.59
N ASN A 390 -20.90 10.55 3.53
CA ASN A 390 -20.57 11.22 4.78
C ASN A 390 -19.60 10.39 5.62
N GLN A 391 -19.78 9.07 5.71
CA GLN A 391 -18.85 8.20 6.41
C GLN A 391 -17.43 8.28 5.76
N LEU A 392 -17.35 8.23 4.43
CA LEU A 392 -16.10 8.38 3.71
C LEU A 392 -15.40 9.73 4.02
N ARG A 393 -16.19 10.82 4.05
CA ARG A 393 -15.69 12.16 4.34
C ARG A 393 -15.22 12.34 5.79
N GLU A 394 -15.93 11.79 6.75
CA GLU A 394 -15.60 11.98 8.16
C GLU A 394 -14.59 10.95 8.67
N GLU A 395 -14.73 9.68 8.29
CA GLU A 395 -13.90 8.59 8.82
C GLU A 395 -12.75 8.19 7.90
N GLY A 396 -12.85 8.43 6.58
CA GLY A 396 -11.85 8.02 5.59
C GLY A 396 -11.99 6.56 5.15
N VAL A 397 -13.09 5.91 5.49
CA VAL A 397 -13.40 4.53 5.11
C VAL A 397 -14.88 4.40 4.76
N ILE A 398 -15.19 3.39 3.98
CA ILE A 398 -16.56 3.00 3.66
C ILE A 398 -16.56 1.47 3.54
N GLN A 399 -17.61 0.83 4.02
CA GLN A 399 -17.76 -0.63 3.93
C GLN A 399 -17.72 -1.08 2.46
N ASN A 400 -17.03 -2.19 2.15
CA ASN A 400 -16.70 -2.57 0.78
C ASN A 400 -17.92 -2.73 -0.14
N TYR A 401 -18.99 -3.37 0.31
CA TYR A 401 -20.21 -3.51 -0.48
C TYR A 401 -20.90 -2.16 -0.75
N LEU A 402 -20.94 -1.28 0.27
CA LEU A 402 -21.43 0.08 0.08
C LEU A 402 -20.57 0.88 -0.90
N ARG A 403 -19.25 0.65 -0.94
CA ARG A 403 -18.35 1.29 -1.91
C ARG A 403 -18.69 0.90 -3.34
N MET A 404 -18.99 -0.37 -3.58
CA MET A 404 -19.41 -0.84 -4.91
C MET A 404 -20.71 -0.18 -5.34
N LEU A 405 -21.72 -0.12 -4.46
CA LEU A 405 -23.00 0.55 -4.75
C LEU A 405 -22.79 2.06 -4.91
N TRP A 406 -21.95 2.68 -4.11
CA TRP A 406 -21.58 4.08 -4.19
C TRP A 406 -21.01 4.45 -5.57
N GLY A 407 -20.09 3.64 -6.11
CA GLY A 407 -19.53 3.84 -7.44
C GLY A 407 -20.55 3.63 -8.55
N LYS A 408 -21.38 2.57 -8.46
CA LYS A 408 -22.46 2.31 -9.43
C LYS A 408 -23.43 3.50 -9.50
N LYS A 409 -23.78 4.11 -8.35
CA LYS A 409 -24.66 5.28 -8.30
C LYS A 409 -24.02 6.54 -8.89
N ILE A 410 -22.71 6.76 -8.68
CA ILE A 410 -22.01 7.85 -9.36
C ILE A 410 -22.06 7.68 -10.87
N LEU A 411 -21.87 6.45 -11.39
CA LEU A 411 -22.03 6.17 -12.83
C LEU A 411 -23.45 6.46 -13.34
N GLU A 412 -24.46 6.04 -12.59
CA GLU A 412 -25.87 6.27 -12.88
C GLU A 412 -26.20 7.78 -12.93
N TRP A 413 -25.64 8.58 -12.03
CA TRP A 413 -25.98 9.99 -11.84
C TRP A 413 -25.00 10.99 -12.49
N SER A 414 -24.04 10.51 -13.27
CA SER A 414 -23.10 11.38 -13.99
C SER A 414 -23.51 11.58 -15.45
N PRO A 415 -23.15 12.69 -16.10
CA PRO A 415 -23.50 12.96 -17.49
C PRO A 415 -23.01 11.91 -18.48
N ASN A 416 -21.84 11.32 -18.22
CA ASN A 416 -21.24 10.27 -19.03
C ASN A 416 -20.25 9.44 -18.21
N PRO A 417 -19.81 8.26 -18.68
CA PRO A 417 -18.91 7.37 -17.94
C PRO A 417 -17.53 7.96 -17.63
N GLN A 418 -17.00 8.84 -18.48
CA GLN A 418 -15.69 9.47 -18.26
C GLN A 418 -15.76 10.46 -17.09
N VAL A 419 -16.83 11.25 -17.01
CA VAL A 419 -17.10 12.14 -15.87
C VAL A 419 -17.32 11.32 -14.60
N ALA A 420 -18.08 10.23 -14.70
CA ALA A 420 -18.28 9.32 -13.55
C ALA A 420 -16.96 8.79 -12.99
N LEU A 421 -16.07 8.31 -13.86
CA LEU A 421 -14.75 7.84 -13.47
C LEU A 421 -13.94 8.96 -12.78
N SER A 422 -13.93 10.17 -13.35
CA SER A 422 -13.25 11.32 -12.76
C SER A 422 -13.80 11.65 -11.37
N TYR A 423 -15.14 11.60 -11.18
CA TYR A 423 -15.77 11.85 -9.87
C TYR A 423 -15.42 10.77 -8.86
N MET A 424 -15.49 9.49 -9.24
CA MET A 424 -15.10 8.37 -8.38
C MET A 424 -13.64 8.48 -7.94
N ILE A 425 -12.73 8.77 -8.86
CA ILE A 425 -11.30 8.99 -8.58
C ILE A 425 -11.13 10.13 -7.57
N THR A 426 -11.71 11.29 -7.88
CA THR A 426 -11.54 12.49 -7.06
C THR A 426 -12.06 12.27 -5.64
N LEU A 427 -13.27 11.71 -5.49
CA LEU A 427 -13.88 11.50 -4.18
C LEU A 427 -13.16 10.42 -3.37
N ASN A 428 -12.76 9.32 -4.04
CA ASN A 428 -12.02 8.26 -3.38
C ASN A 428 -10.64 8.74 -2.93
N ASP A 429 -9.83 9.31 -3.83
CA ASP A 429 -8.44 9.71 -3.55
C ASP A 429 -8.36 10.86 -2.55
N ARG A 430 -9.38 11.71 -2.51
CA ARG A 430 -9.41 12.82 -1.56
C ARG A 430 -9.74 12.38 -0.14
N TYR A 431 -10.65 11.43 0.03
CA TYR A 431 -11.22 11.13 1.34
C TYR A 431 -10.82 9.77 1.91
N SER A 432 -10.55 8.76 1.06
CA SER A 432 -10.34 7.40 1.53
C SER A 432 -8.91 7.16 2.01
N LEU A 433 -8.77 6.60 3.21
CA LEU A 433 -7.50 6.05 3.70
C LEU A 433 -7.10 4.75 2.98
N CYS A 434 -7.98 4.18 2.17
CA CYS A 434 -7.71 3.00 1.36
C CYS A 434 -7.92 3.31 -0.10
N LEU A 435 -6.83 3.50 -0.81
CA LEU A 435 -6.80 3.80 -2.24
C LEU A 435 -6.48 2.54 -3.04
N LEU A 436 -7.27 1.47 -2.89
CA LEU A 436 -7.18 0.35 -3.82
C LEU A 436 -8.03 0.67 -5.05
N TYR A 437 -7.35 1.09 -6.09
CA TYR A 437 -7.90 1.07 -7.43
C TYR A 437 -7.97 -0.36 -7.90
N THR A 438 -9.14 -0.94 -7.82
CA THR A 438 -9.46 -2.08 -8.66
C THR A 438 -10.56 -1.63 -9.61
N SER A 439 -10.34 -1.79 -10.89
CA SER A 439 -11.33 -1.68 -11.96
C SER A 439 -12.48 -2.70 -11.80
N ASP A 440 -12.53 -3.39 -10.68
CA ASP A 440 -13.34 -4.58 -10.42
C ASP A 440 -14.81 -4.34 -10.08
N ALA A 441 -15.28 -3.09 -10.07
CA ALA A 441 -16.72 -2.82 -9.98
C ALA A 441 -17.50 -3.30 -11.21
N ALA A 442 -16.80 -3.76 -12.26
CA ALA A 442 -17.40 -4.20 -13.53
C ALA A 442 -17.57 -5.72 -13.65
N ASP A 443 -16.96 -6.53 -12.78
CA ASP A 443 -16.90 -7.99 -12.94
C ASP A 443 -17.82 -8.78 -11.98
N ASP A 444 -18.74 -8.14 -11.25
CA ASP A 444 -19.79 -8.86 -10.53
C ASP A 444 -20.99 -9.09 -11.44
N PRO A 445 -21.24 -10.33 -11.91
CA PRO A 445 -22.36 -10.66 -12.82
C PRO A 445 -23.70 -10.85 -12.10
N THR A 446 -23.97 -10.08 -11.02
CA THR A 446 -25.29 -10.10 -10.37
C THR A 446 -25.95 -8.74 -10.38
#